data_dfa625c3757b9926f31dcf890cb8d2be
#
_entry.id   dfa625c3757b9926f31dcf890cb8d2be
#
_cell.length_a   1.000
_cell.length_b   1.000
_cell.length_c   1.000
_cell.angle_alpha   90.00
_cell.angle_beta   90.00
_cell.angle_gamma   90.00
#
_symmetry.space_group_name_H-M   'P 1'
#
loop_
_entity.id
_entity.type
_entity.pdbx_description
1 polymer ?
#
loop_
_entity_poly.entity_id
_entity_poly.type
_entity_poly.pdbx_seq_one_letter_code
_entity_poly.pdbx_strand_id
1 'polypeptide(L)'
;MSTRLLDAVTVHHGDCIEVLRGLPSGSVDSIVTDPPYGIRFMGQAWDGADIARRTQQGLDSSKAAPKGTRGPHGGYRSASVEAGRYSRSRRDSWAFQQWCEEWACEALRVLKPGGFMLAFGGSRTWHRLACAVEDAGFEVRDSIAWLYGSGFPKSVDVARAVNERRTHGEAVSSAAWEGWGTALKPSFEPCVVARRPLEGTVADNVLTHGVGGLNIDACRIHSAGSEGRETYVGRTKDGRWPSNVLLDEEAARSLDAEAPESGSRQGKPRSAATSGAGWGMRATGAEYSDAGGPSRFFPVFRYEAKASTDERPSVGGVSHPTVKPLALMRWLVRLVTPYGGVVLDPFAGSGTTLEAAVAEGMRAIGVEREESYLPLIQERFARGIEVPLNLFSLDSETS
;
A
#
# COMPACT_ATOMS: atom_id res chain seq x y z
N MET A 1 23.49 1.85 9.88
CA MET A 1 23.98 0.50 10.23
C MET A 1 23.13 -0.52 9.49
N SER A 2 23.70 -1.56 8.87
CA SER A 2 22.90 -2.59 8.20
C SER A 2 22.98 -3.90 9.00
N THR A 3 21.85 -4.60 9.12
CA THR A 3 21.76 -5.89 9.81
C THR A 3 21.19 -6.92 8.84
N ARG A 4 21.89 -8.04 8.68
CA ARG A 4 21.39 -9.19 7.91
C ARG A 4 20.63 -10.09 8.88
N LEU A 5 19.32 -10.27 8.66
CA LEU A 5 18.45 -11.07 9.53
C LEU A 5 18.35 -12.53 9.09
N LEU A 6 18.28 -12.73 7.78
CA LEU A 6 18.38 -14.00 7.06
C LEU A 6 19.28 -13.76 5.85
N ASP A 7 19.73 -14.82 5.19
CA ASP A 7 20.47 -14.67 3.93
C ASP A 7 19.67 -13.88 2.87
N ALA A 8 18.35 -13.91 2.97
CA ALA A 8 17.44 -13.24 2.05
C ALA A 8 17.05 -11.80 2.47
N VAL A 9 17.39 -11.33 3.70
CA VAL A 9 16.88 -10.05 4.23
C VAL A 9 17.98 -9.17 4.79
N THR A 10 18.05 -7.94 4.28
CA THR A 10 18.91 -6.89 4.80
C THR A 10 18.06 -5.73 5.31
N VAL A 11 18.29 -5.28 6.53
CA VAL A 11 17.64 -4.10 7.12
C VAL A 11 18.67 -3.03 7.38
N HIS A 12 18.42 -1.83 6.88
CA HIS A 12 19.22 -0.65 7.11
C HIS A 12 18.53 0.25 8.12
N HIS A 13 19.23 0.59 9.21
CA HIS A 13 18.79 1.62 10.13
C HIS A 13 19.23 2.99 9.63
N GLY A 14 18.28 3.88 9.33
CA GLY A 14 18.58 5.23 8.90
C GLY A 14 17.45 5.89 8.13
N ASP A 15 17.76 7.07 7.64
CA ASP A 15 16.87 7.81 6.76
C ASP A 15 16.80 7.17 5.38
N CYS A 16 15.58 7.05 4.84
CA CYS A 16 15.37 6.36 3.56
C CYS A 16 16.16 6.99 2.41
N ILE A 17 16.21 8.32 2.31
CA ILE A 17 16.92 9.02 1.23
C ILE A 17 18.43 8.78 1.33
N GLU A 18 18.99 8.87 2.54
CA GLU A 18 20.42 8.64 2.76
C GLU A 18 20.81 7.19 2.47
N VAL A 19 20.00 6.23 2.91
CA VAL A 19 20.25 4.81 2.66
C VAL A 19 20.13 4.50 1.17
N LEU A 20 19.05 4.98 0.51
CA LEU A 20 18.84 4.75 -0.92
C LEU A 20 20.01 5.29 -1.76
N ARG A 21 20.57 6.47 -1.42
CA ARG A 21 21.77 7.03 -2.08
C ARG A 21 22.96 6.08 -2.04
N GLY A 22 23.06 5.27 -1.00
CA GLY A 22 24.12 4.26 -0.84
C GLY A 22 23.90 2.97 -1.62
N LEU A 23 22.68 2.71 -2.11
CA LEU A 23 22.38 1.51 -2.89
C LEU A 23 22.79 1.69 -4.35
N PRO A 24 23.26 0.62 -5.03
CA PRO A 24 23.59 0.66 -6.46
C PRO A 24 22.37 0.98 -7.32
N SER A 25 22.57 1.68 -8.43
CA SER A 25 21.53 1.91 -9.43
C SER A 25 21.07 0.59 -10.05
N GLY A 26 19.77 0.43 -10.28
CA GLY A 26 19.20 -0.78 -10.90
C GLY A 26 19.42 -2.07 -10.10
N SER A 27 19.54 -1.98 -8.78
CA SER A 27 19.85 -3.12 -7.90
C SER A 27 18.62 -3.83 -7.33
N VAL A 28 17.42 -3.27 -7.48
CA VAL A 28 16.17 -3.85 -6.97
C VAL A 28 15.17 -4.09 -8.09
N ASP A 29 14.38 -5.15 -7.96
CA ASP A 29 13.42 -5.58 -8.98
C ASP A 29 12.05 -4.91 -8.81
N SER A 30 11.66 -4.64 -7.58
CA SER A 30 10.41 -3.95 -7.25
C SER A 30 10.51 -3.15 -5.95
N ILE A 31 9.55 -2.23 -5.77
CA ILE A 31 9.34 -1.49 -4.52
C ILE A 31 7.90 -1.70 -4.10
N VAL A 32 7.67 -2.16 -2.86
CA VAL A 32 6.33 -2.28 -2.27
C VAL A 32 6.41 -1.66 -0.88
N THR A 33 5.65 -0.58 -0.65
CA THR A 33 5.88 0.23 0.54
C THR A 33 4.64 0.96 1.04
N ASP A 34 4.62 1.24 2.35
CA ASP A 34 3.61 2.04 3.04
C ASP A 34 4.27 3.29 3.67
N PRO A 35 4.56 4.32 2.86
CA PRO A 35 5.28 5.50 3.33
C PRO A 35 4.44 6.31 4.32
N PRO A 36 5.05 7.19 5.13
CA PRO A 36 4.33 8.19 5.91
C PRO A 36 3.35 8.99 5.05
N TYR A 37 2.14 9.25 5.59
CA TYR A 37 1.07 9.93 4.84
C TYR A 37 1.08 11.45 4.94
N GLY A 38 2.01 12.03 5.71
CA GLY A 38 2.12 13.47 5.92
C GLY A 38 0.97 14.08 6.72
N ILE A 39 0.25 13.26 7.47
CA ILE A 39 -0.95 13.67 8.22
C ILE A 39 -0.73 13.78 9.74
N ARG A 40 0.52 13.66 10.21
CA ARG A 40 0.87 13.60 11.63
C ARG A 40 0.08 12.52 12.37
N PHE A 41 0.08 11.31 11.84
CA PHE A 41 -0.66 10.19 12.39
C PHE A 41 -0.28 9.98 13.86
N MET A 42 -1.29 10.01 14.76
CA MET A 42 -1.12 9.90 16.21
C MET A 42 -0.06 10.84 16.83
N GLY A 43 0.21 12.00 16.19
CA GLY A 43 1.19 12.97 16.66
C GLY A 43 2.66 12.55 16.40
N GLN A 44 2.89 11.50 15.64
CA GLN A 44 4.23 11.00 15.35
C GLN A 44 5.02 12.01 14.51
N ALA A 45 6.27 12.29 14.92
CA ALA A 45 7.12 13.27 14.26
C ALA A 45 7.52 12.82 12.85
N TRP A 46 7.74 11.52 12.65
CA TRP A 46 8.10 10.94 11.36
C TRP A 46 7.01 11.11 10.28
N ASP A 47 5.72 11.23 10.66
CA ASP A 47 4.61 11.45 9.72
C ASP A 47 4.21 12.94 9.59
N GLY A 48 5.03 13.88 9.94
CA GLY A 48 4.66 15.29 9.80
C GLY A 48 5.72 16.31 10.15
N ALA A 49 6.09 16.46 11.42
CA ALA A 49 7.00 17.53 11.86
C ALA A 49 8.42 17.36 11.26
N ASP A 50 8.87 16.14 11.05
CA ASP A 50 10.18 15.86 10.47
C ASP A 50 10.18 16.09 8.94
N ILE A 51 9.08 15.73 8.26
CA ILE A 51 8.87 16.05 6.85
C ILE A 51 8.91 17.57 6.64
N ALA A 52 8.16 18.32 7.46
CA ALA A 52 8.15 19.78 7.40
C ALA A 52 9.50 20.43 7.72
N ARG A 53 10.31 19.86 8.64
CA ARG A 53 11.65 20.37 8.99
C ARG A 53 12.67 20.17 7.86
N ARG A 54 12.62 19.06 7.15
CA ARG A 54 13.53 18.81 6.01
C ARG A 54 13.34 19.83 4.90
N THR A 55 12.10 20.16 4.58
CA THR A 55 11.78 21.19 3.58
C THR A 55 12.12 22.60 4.07
N GLN A 56 12.25 22.82 5.40
CA GLN A 56 12.55 24.11 6.00
C GLN A 56 14.03 24.38 6.29
N GLN A 57 14.95 23.49 5.98
CA GLN A 57 16.37 23.80 6.10
C GLN A 57 16.83 24.95 5.16
N GLY A 58 15.90 25.46 4.31
CA GLY A 58 16.06 26.72 3.58
C GLY A 58 15.26 27.92 4.13
N LEU A 59 14.37 27.75 5.12
CA LEU A 59 13.49 28.84 5.62
C LEU A 59 13.26 28.71 7.12
N ASP A 60 14.03 29.50 7.86
CA ASP A 60 13.90 29.93 9.27
C ASP A 60 13.12 29.05 10.26
N SER A 61 13.88 28.42 11.14
CA SER A 61 13.45 27.47 12.16
C SER A 61 13.14 28.18 13.49
N SER A 62 12.00 28.80 13.60
CA SER A 62 11.57 29.24 14.93
C SER A 62 10.12 28.90 15.23
N LYS A 63 9.87 27.68 15.63
CA LYS A 63 8.85 27.29 16.62
C LYS A 63 8.77 25.76 16.69
N ALA A 64 9.52 25.19 17.64
CA ALA A 64 9.28 23.82 18.10
C ALA A 64 7.80 23.69 18.49
N ALA A 65 7.13 22.61 18.03
CA ALA A 65 5.77 22.33 18.45
C ALA A 65 5.76 22.23 20.00
N PRO A 66 4.86 22.96 20.68
CA PRO A 66 4.81 22.90 22.13
C PRO A 66 4.44 21.47 22.56
N LYS A 67 5.22 20.90 23.47
CA LYS A 67 4.88 19.65 24.17
C LYS A 67 3.47 19.82 24.77
N GLY A 68 2.53 18.97 24.34
CA GLY A 68 1.18 18.77 24.85
C GLY A 68 0.48 20.00 25.42
N THR A 69 -0.40 20.66 24.68
CA THR A 69 -1.23 21.73 25.21
C THR A 69 -2.25 21.18 26.19
N ARG A 70 -2.26 21.72 27.42
CA ARG A 70 -3.30 21.45 28.41
C ARG A 70 -4.69 21.81 27.83
N GLY A 71 -5.64 20.88 27.92
CA GLY A 71 -7.03 21.18 27.59
C GLY A 71 -7.61 22.23 28.55
N PRO A 72 -8.78 22.84 28.23
CA PRO A 72 -9.40 23.90 29.04
C PRO A 72 -9.71 23.52 30.48
N HIS A 73 -9.66 22.24 30.84
CA HIS A 73 -9.85 21.72 32.21
C HIS A 73 -8.58 21.08 32.79
N GLY A 74 -7.38 21.45 32.32
CA GLY A 74 -6.10 21.05 32.92
C GLY A 74 -5.63 19.62 32.64
N GLY A 75 -6.40 18.82 31.91
CA GLY A 75 -6.01 17.46 31.48
C GLY A 75 -5.18 17.46 30.21
N TYR A 76 -4.28 16.49 30.04
CA TYR A 76 -3.59 16.26 28.77
C TYR A 76 -4.61 15.80 27.71
N ARG A 77 -4.58 16.43 26.53
CA ARG A 77 -5.35 15.93 25.38
C ARG A 77 -4.80 14.56 24.98
N SER A 78 -5.70 13.61 24.75
CA SER A 78 -5.28 12.29 24.25
C SER A 78 -4.61 12.41 22.87
N ALA A 79 -3.64 11.55 22.59
CA ALA A 79 -2.97 11.49 21.28
C ALA A 79 -3.98 11.40 20.11
N SER A 80 -5.16 10.79 20.34
CA SER A 80 -6.25 10.72 19.35
C SER A 80 -6.91 12.06 19.06
N VAL A 81 -6.92 13.00 20.00
CA VAL A 81 -7.45 14.35 19.78
C VAL A 81 -6.43 15.24 19.06
N GLU A 82 -5.14 15.04 19.31
CA GLU A 82 -4.08 15.73 18.56
C GLU A 82 -3.91 15.17 17.13
N ALA A 83 -4.10 13.88 16.93
CA ALA A 83 -4.12 13.24 15.60
C ALA A 83 -5.20 13.81 14.66
N GLY A 84 -6.24 14.46 15.17
CA GLY A 84 -7.25 15.17 14.37
C GLY A 84 -6.86 16.59 13.92
N ARG A 85 -5.73 17.12 14.38
CA ARG A 85 -5.23 18.45 14.01
C ARG A 85 -4.23 18.38 12.86
N TYR A 86 -4.74 18.03 11.69
CA TYR A 86 -3.93 18.10 10.48
C TYR A 86 -3.62 19.55 10.15
N SER A 87 -2.34 19.88 9.97
CA SER A 87 -2.01 21.12 9.28
C SER A 87 -2.50 21.00 7.84
N ARG A 88 -3.46 21.84 7.48
CA ARG A 88 -4.06 21.90 6.14
C ARG A 88 -3.47 23.05 5.33
N SER A 89 -2.31 23.55 5.72
CA SER A 89 -1.72 24.65 4.99
C SER A 89 -1.28 24.14 3.60
N ARG A 90 -1.50 24.95 2.58
CA ARG A 90 -0.98 24.69 1.24
C ARG A 90 0.53 24.41 1.28
N ARG A 91 1.22 25.08 2.19
CA ARG A 91 2.65 24.93 2.42
C ARG A 91 3.03 23.51 2.88
N ASP A 92 2.30 22.95 3.84
CA ASP A 92 2.61 21.60 4.35
C ASP A 92 2.30 20.51 3.32
N SER A 93 1.25 20.71 2.51
CA SER A 93 0.94 19.80 1.40
C SER A 93 2.03 19.81 0.32
N TRP A 94 2.60 20.99 0.03
CA TRP A 94 3.74 21.09 -0.89
C TRP A 94 5.02 20.49 -0.29
N ALA A 95 5.29 20.74 0.99
CA ALA A 95 6.42 20.16 1.68
C ALA A 95 6.37 18.63 1.67
N PHE A 96 5.17 18.06 1.84
CA PHE A 96 4.97 16.62 1.73
C PHE A 96 5.26 16.12 0.31
N GLN A 97 4.77 16.80 -0.75
CA GLN A 97 5.05 16.43 -2.13
C GLN A 97 6.55 16.49 -2.44
N GLN A 98 7.25 17.56 -2.05
CA GLN A 98 8.69 17.69 -2.26
C GLN A 98 9.49 16.57 -1.57
N TRP A 99 9.12 16.24 -0.32
CA TRP A 99 9.74 15.12 0.38
C TRP A 99 9.47 13.77 -0.32
N CYS A 100 8.23 13.58 -0.82
CA CYS A 100 7.91 12.38 -1.59
C CYS A 100 8.74 12.31 -2.88
N GLU A 101 8.92 13.42 -3.57
CA GLU A 101 9.73 13.49 -4.78
C GLU A 101 11.21 13.15 -4.52
N GLU A 102 11.80 13.66 -3.42
CA GLU A 102 13.19 13.38 -3.06
C GLU A 102 13.47 11.88 -2.90
N TRP A 103 12.65 11.16 -2.12
CA TRP A 103 12.86 9.72 -1.97
C TRP A 103 12.42 8.93 -3.22
N ALA A 104 11.43 9.42 -3.98
CA ALA A 104 10.99 8.77 -5.21
C ALA A 104 12.07 8.86 -6.31
N CYS A 105 12.82 9.95 -6.41
CA CYS A 105 13.97 10.06 -7.32
C CYS A 105 15.03 8.99 -7.03
N GLU A 106 15.38 8.78 -5.76
CA GLU A 106 16.33 7.75 -5.38
C GLU A 106 15.76 6.34 -5.57
N ALA A 107 14.46 6.15 -5.29
CA ALA A 107 13.73 4.91 -5.56
C ALA A 107 13.75 4.58 -7.06
N LEU A 108 13.51 5.57 -7.93
CA LEU A 108 13.61 5.39 -9.38
C LEU A 108 15.02 4.94 -9.80
N ARG A 109 16.06 5.55 -9.22
CA ARG A 109 17.45 5.22 -9.56
C ARG A 109 17.82 3.78 -9.20
N VAL A 110 17.43 3.32 -8.00
CA VAL A 110 17.78 1.97 -7.52
C VAL A 110 16.92 0.86 -8.12
N LEU A 111 15.72 1.18 -8.59
CA LEU A 111 14.83 0.25 -9.27
C LEU A 111 15.36 -0.07 -10.68
N LYS A 112 15.30 -1.31 -11.14
CA LYS A 112 15.63 -1.69 -12.50
C LYS A 112 14.71 -1.01 -13.52
N PRO A 113 15.16 -0.69 -14.75
CA PRO A 113 14.28 -0.27 -15.83
C PRO A 113 13.09 -1.22 -15.98
N GLY A 114 11.87 -0.69 -16.11
CA GLY A 114 10.64 -1.49 -16.16
C GLY A 114 10.15 -2.04 -14.83
N GLY A 115 10.92 -1.95 -13.74
CA GLY A 115 10.50 -2.37 -12.41
C GLY A 115 9.30 -1.56 -11.90
N PHE A 116 8.44 -2.19 -11.09
CA PHE A 116 7.25 -1.55 -10.52
C PHE A 116 7.49 -1.06 -9.10
N MET A 117 6.82 0.04 -8.79
CA MET A 117 6.65 0.56 -7.43
C MET A 117 5.17 0.59 -7.06
N LEU A 118 4.83 -0.01 -5.92
CA LEU A 118 3.53 0.05 -5.27
C LEU A 118 3.69 0.85 -3.97
N ALA A 119 3.05 2.01 -3.89
CA ALA A 119 3.16 2.90 -2.74
C ALA A 119 1.77 3.27 -2.21
N PHE A 120 1.46 2.86 -0.98
CA PHE A 120 0.23 3.25 -0.30
C PHE A 120 0.22 4.73 0.03
N GLY A 121 -0.96 5.32 0.09
CA GLY A 121 -1.14 6.71 0.45
C GLY A 121 -2.42 6.96 1.24
N GLY A 122 -2.41 7.96 2.09
CA GLY A 122 -3.62 8.37 2.80
C GLY A 122 -4.62 9.02 1.85
N SER A 123 -5.92 8.74 2.03
CA SER A 123 -7.01 9.26 1.18
C SER A 123 -7.02 10.79 1.02
N ARG A 124 -6.34 11.53 1.90
CA ARG A 124 -6.26 13.00 1.87
C ARG A 124 -5.01 13.54 1.19
N THR A 125 -3.95 12.74 1.05
CA THR A 125 -2.61 13.17 0.61
C THR A 125 -2.06 12.35 -0.55
N TRP A 126 -2.69 11.21 -0.89
CA TRP A 126 -2.20 10.31 -1.94
C TRP A 126 -1.99 11.00 -3.30
N HIS A 127 -2.81 12.00 -3.62
CA HIS A 127 -2.65 12.78 -4.84
C HIS A 127 -1.31 13.53 -4.87
N ARG A 128 -0.79 13.96 -3.70
CA ARG A 128 0.54 14.57 -3.59
C ARG A 128 1.65 13.56 -3.77
N LEU A 129 1.46 12.36 -3.22
CA LEU A 129 2.36 11.24 -3.45
C LEU A 129 2.38 10.85 -4.94
N ALA A 130 1.21 10.72 -5.57
CA ALA A 130 1.11 10.36 -6.99
C ALA A 130 1.80 11.40 -7.89
N CYS A 131 1.55 12.71 -7.67
CA CYS A 131 2.25 13.77 -8.39
C CYS A 131 3.78 13.70 -8.18
N ALA A 132 4.24 13.51 -6.94
CA ALA A 132 5.66 13.42 -6.62
C ALA A 132 6.34 12.23 -7.30
N VAL A 133 5.65 11.09 -7.38
CA VAL A 133 6.12 9.89 -8.07
C VAL A 133 6.24 10.13 -9.57
N GLU A 134 5.24 10.79 -10.18
CA GLU A 134 5.28 11.19 -11.59
C GLU A 134 6.38 12.21 -11.85
N ASP A 135 6.49 13.26 -11.02
CA ASP A 135 7.51 14.31 -11.10
C ASP A 135 8.94 13.74 -10.96
N ALA A 136 9.12 12.67 -10.17
CA ALA A 136 10.39 11.95 -10.05
C ALA A 136 10.77 11.14 -11.31
N GLY A 137 9.87 10.99 -12.28
CA GLY A 137 10.12 10.33 -13.56
C GLY A 137 9.54 8.92 -13.69
N PHE A 138 8.71 8.46 -12.76
CA PHE A 138 7.96 7.23 -12.93
C PHE A 138 6.79 7.40 -13.91
N GLU A 139 6.42 6.31 -14.58
CA GLU A 139 5.14 6.21 -15.29
C GLU A 139 4.06 5.74 -14.28
N VAL A 140 3.09 6.57 -13.95
CA VAL A 140 1.91 6.12 -13.22
C VAL A 140 1.08 5.24 -14.15
N ARG A 141 0.93 3.95 -13.80
CA ARG A 141 0.28 2.93 -14.64
C ARG A 141 -1.14 2.63 -14.24
N ASP A 142 -1.42 2.69 -12.92
CA ASP A 142 -2.73 2.40 -12.35
C ASP A 142 -2.81 2.95 -10.91
N SER A 143 -3.96 2.76 -10.28
CA SER A 143 -4.16 2.96 -8.85
C SER A 143 -4.93 1.79 -8.28
N ILE A 144 -4.41 1.14 -7.26
CA ILE A 144 -5.13 0.11 -6.51
C ILE A 144 -5.93 0.77 -5.40
N ALA A 145 -7.20 0.39 -5.28
CA ALA A 145 -8.09 0.78 -4.19
C ALA A 145 -8.25 -0.39 -3.22
N TRP A 146 -7.68 -0.29 -2.02
CA TRP A 146 -7.93 -1.25 -0.96
C TRP A 146 -9.10 -0.78 -0.09
N LEU A 147 -10.22 -1.50 -0.14
CA LEU A 147 -11.44 -1.21 0.57
C LEU A 147 -11.55 -2.06 1.83
N TYR A 148 -11.93 -1.43 2.96
CA TYR A 148 -12.07 -2.10 4.25
C TYR A 148 -13.29 -1.61 5.02
N GLY A 149 -13.94 -2.52 5.74
CA GLY A 149 -15.16 -2.24 6.50
C GLY A 149 -14.93 -1.59 7.86
N SER A 150 -13.77 -1.81 8.48
CA SER A 150 -13.49 -1.51 9.90
C SER A 150 -13.12 -0.08 10.25
N GLY A 151 -13.13 0.86 9.31
CA GLY A 151 -12.75 2.26 9.55
C GLY A 151 -13.59 2.94 10.63
N PHE A 152 -12.96 3.81 11.43
CA PHE A 152 -13.63 4.60 12.45
C PHE A 152 -13.61 6.10 12.07
N PRO A 153 -14.79 6.80 12.06
CA PRO A 153 -14.84 8.21 11.70
C PRO A 153 -14.23 9.07 12.79
N LYS A 154 -13.19 9.84 12.46
CA LYS A 154 -12.64 10.89 13.32
C LYS A 154 -13.38 12.21 13.04
N SER A 155 -14.70 12.19 13.24
CA SER A 155 -15.61 13.30 12.98
C SER A 155 -15.85 14.10 14.25
N VAL A 156 -15.92 15.41 14.11
CA VAL A 156 -16.38 16.32 15.17
C VAL A 156 -17.89 16.42 15.07
N ASP A 157 -18.61 16.27 16.16
CA ASP A 157 -20.02 16.62 16.26
C ASP A 157 -20.16 18.15 16.20
N VAL A 158 -20.76 18.63 15.12
CA VAL A 158 -20.84 20.08 14.84
C VAL A 158 -21.77 20.77 15.83
N ALA A 159 -22.92 20.17 16.17
CA ALA A 159 -23.85 20.72 17.12
C ALA A 159 -23.24 20.94 18.50
N ARG A 160 -22.54 19.89 18.97
CA ARG A 160 -21.77 19.94 20.21
C ARG A 160 -20.68 21.02 20.18
N ALA A 161 -19.90 21.08 19.09
CA ALA A 161 -18.83 22.07 18.94
C ALA A 161 -19.35 23.51 18.92
N VAL A 162 -20.52 23.73 18.34
CA VAL A 162 -21.23 25.04 18.37
C VAL A 162 -21.64 25.37 19.80
N ASN A 163 -22.26 24.43 20.51
CA ASN A 163 -22.69 24.63 21.90
C ASN A 163 -21.52 24.95 22.85
N GLU A 164 -20.39 24.26 22.70
CA GLU A 164 -19.19 24.48 23.54
C GLU A 164 -18.55 25.88 23.33
N ARG A 165 -18.81 26.54 22.18
CA ARG A 165 -18.28 27.88 21.86
C ARG A 165 -19.22 29.00 22.12
N ARG A 166 -20.46 28.72 22.50
CA ARG A 166 -21.44 29.78 22.80
C ARG A 166 -21.02 30.56 24.05
N THR A 167 -20.69 31.79 23.87
CA THR A 167 -20.67 32.79 24.94
C THR A 167 -22.09 33.23 25.22
N HIS A 168 -22.43 33.51 26.49
CA HIS A 168 -23.77 33.92 26.88
C HIS A 168 -24.30 35.07 26.05
N GLY A 169 -25.35 34.84 25.25
CA GLY A 169 -26.11 35.89 24.53
C GLY A 169 -26.31 35.70 23.02
N GLU A 170 -25.69 34.72 22.37
CA GLU A 170 -25.88 34.54 20.92
C GLU A 170 -27.01 33.56 20.59
N ALA A 171 -27.92 33.99 19.69
CA ALA A 171 -29.14 33.27 19.29
C ALA A 171 -28.95 32.20 18.20
N VAL A 172 -27.73 31.76 17.95
CA VAL A 172 -27.52 30.71 16.94
C VAL A 172 -27.91 29.35 17.53
N SER A 173 -29.01 28.79 17.03
CA SER A 173 -29.46 27.45 17.44
C SER A 173 -28.49 26.37 16.93
N SER A 174 -27.96 25.56 17.84
CA SER A 174 -27.20 24.37 17.47
C SER A 174 -28.07 23.27 16.87
N ALA A 175 -29.39 23.36 17.02
CA ALA A 175 -30.35 22.38 16.49
C ALA A 175 -30.30 22.24 14.96
N ALA A 176 -29.94 23.30 14.24
CA ALA A 176 -29.73 23.20 12.78
C ALA A 176 -28.52 22.35 12.36
N TRP A 177 -27.65 22.02 13.32
CA TRP A 177 -26.43 21.26 13.09
C TRP A 177 -26.46 19.85 13.72
N GLU A 178 -27.62 19.43 14.24
CA GLU A 178 -27.78 18.08 14.75
C GLU A 178 -27.59 17.04 13.63
N GLY A 179 -26.79 16.01 13.91
CA GLY A 179 -26.43 15.00 12.92
C GLY A 179 -25.34 15.40 11.92
N TRP A 180 -24.82 16.64 12.01
CA TRP A 180 -23.72 17.07 11.15
C TRP A 180 -22.36 16.71 11.74
N GLY A 181 -21.48 16.16 10.86
CA GLY A 181 -20.11 15.82 11.18
C GLY A 181 -19.11 16.46 10.21
N THR A 182 -17.83 16.31 10.52
CA THR A 182 -16.73 16.93 9.73
C THR A 182 -15.91 15.91 8.91
N ALA A 183 -16.19 14.63 9.03
CA ALA A 183 -15.44 13.61 8.31
C ALA A 183 -16.30 12.36 8.00
N LEU A 184 -16.04 11.76 6.88
CA LEU A 184 -16.58 10.44 6.54
C LEU A 184 -15.83 9.35 7.32
N LYS A 185 -16.45 8.17 7.46
CA LYS A 185 -15.78 6.93 7.89
C LYS A 185 -14.73 6.57 6.83
N PRO A 186 -13.44 6.45 7.17
CA PRO A 186 -12.46 5.97 6.21
C PRO A 186 -12.76 4.50 5.87
N SER A 187 -12.80 4.16 4.60
CA SER A 187 -13.10 2.81 4.12
C SER A 187 -12.24 2.43 2.92
N PHE A 188 -11.20 3.22 2.65
CA PHE A 188 -10.38 3.00 1.48
C PHE A 188 -8.97 3.59 1.67
N GLU A 189 -7.97 2.85 1.21
CA GLU A 189 -6.60 3.33 1.06
C GLU A 189 -6.17 3.15 -0.40
N PRO A 190 -5.75 4.23 -1.09
CA PRO A 190 -5.21 4.17 -2.44
C PRO A 190 -3.75 3.69 -2.41
N CYS A 191 -3.36 2.92 -3.42
CA CYS A 191 -1.97 2.55 -3.66
C CYS A 191 -1.61 2.95 -5.10
N VAL A 192 -0.59 3.79 -5.25
CA VAL A 192 -0.07 4.19 -6.55
C VAL A 192 0.65 3.01 -7.18
N VAL A 193 0.29 2.66 -8.42
CA VAL A 193 1.00 1.67 -9.23
C VAL A 193 1.84 2.42 -10.25
N ALA A 194 3.13 2.49 -10.02
CA ALA A 194 4.07 3.20 -10.86
C ALA A 194 5.12 2.24 -11.42
N ARG A 195 5.71 2.60 -12.54
CA ARG A 195 6.76 1.82 -13.21
C ARG A 195 7.92 2.73 -13.60
N ARG A 196 9.15 2.29 -13.35
CA ARG A 196 10.28 2.94 -14.01
C ARG A 196 10.16 2.75 -15.52
N PRO A 197 10.38 3.79 -16.36
CA PRO A 197 10.32 3.68 -17.81
C PRO A 197 11.08 2.47 -18.34
N LEU A 198 10.52 1.84 -19.37
CA LEU A 198 11.14 0.69 -20.05
C LEU A 198 12.35 1.13 -20.87
N GLU A 199 13.30 0.23 -21.01
CA GLU A 199 14.33 0.30 -22.06
C GLU A 199 13.87 -0.57 -23.25
N GLY A 200 13.41 0.07 -24.30
CA GLY A 200 12.85 -0.60 -25.48
C GLY A 200 11.41 -1.10 -25.27
N THR A 201 11.07 -2.23 -25.88
CA THR A 201 9.76 -2.89 -25.69
C THR A 201 9.69 -3.64 -24.36
N VAL A 202 8.48 -4.04 -23.93
CA VAL A 202 8.32 -4.89 -22.74
C VAL A 202 9.15 -6.17 -22.88
N ALA A 203 9.18 -6.77 -24.06
CA ALA A 203 9.95 -8.00 -24.31
C ALA A 203 11.46 -7.77 -24.15
N ASP A 204 11.97 -6.69 -24.77
CA ASP A 204 13.40 -6.35 -24.66
C ASP A 204 13.79 -6.06 -23.20
N ASN A 205 12.95 -5.33 -22.51
CA ASN A 205 13.18 -4.99 -21.10
C ASN A 205 13.20 -6.24 -20.20
N VAL A 206 12.26 -7.17 -20.40
CA VAL A 206 12.22 -8.42 -19.62
C VAL A 206 13.44 -9.29 -19.92
N LEU A 207 13.86 -9.38 -21.18
CA LEU A 207 15.05 -10.14 -21.56
C LEU A 207 16.35 -9.54 -20.99
N THR A 208 16.40 -8.23 -20.83
CA THR A 208 17.62 -7.52 -20.37
C THR A 208 17.66 -7.41 -18.84
N HIS A 209 16.53 -7.07 -18.22
CA HIS A 209 16.47 -6.69 -16.81
C HIS A 209 15.70 -7.68 -15.93
N GLY A 210 14.96 -8.61 -16.51
CA GLY A 210 14.17 -9.61 -15.80
C GLY A 210 12.88 -9.07 -15.18
N VAL A 211 12.52 -7.81 -15.45
CA VAL A 211 11.33 -7.10 -14.91
C VAL A 211 10.57 -6.37 -16.02
N GLY A 212 9.36 -5.90 -15.76
CA GLY A 212 8.57 -5.10 -16.72
C GLY A 212 7.14 -5.59 -16.93
N GLY A 213 6.81 -6.78 -16.43
CA GLY A 213 5.46 -7.37 -16.45
C GLY A 213 4.83 -7.45 -15.06
N LEU A 214 3.52 -7.69 -15.05
CA LEU A 214 2.76 -8.06 -13.84
C LEU A 214 2.51 -9.56 -13.85
N ASN A 215 2.68 -10.22 -12.71
CA ASN A 215 2.44 -11.66 -12.56
C ASN A 215 0.95 -11.96 -12.37
N ILE A 216 0.20 -11.78 -13.45
CA ILE A 216 -1.25 -11.90 -13.47
C ILE A 216 -1.72 -13.30 -13.05
N ASP A 217 -1.08 -14.34 -13.55
CA ASP A 217 -1.55 -15.70 -13.32
C ASP A 217 -1.42 -16.13 -11.86
N ALA A 218 -0.35 -15.73 -11.17
CA ALA A 218 -0.19 -15.99 -9.75
C ALA A 218 -1.09 -15.14 -8.85
N CYS A 219 -1.73 -14.12 -9.42
CA CYS A 219 -2.61 -13.18 -8.70
C CYS A 219 -4.09 -13.31 -9.10
N ARG A 220 -4.47 -14.38 -9.85
CA ARG A 220 -5.86 -14.60 -10.26
C ARG A 220 -6.79 -14.76 -9.08
N ILE A 221 -8.04 -14.35 -9.29
CA ILE A 221 -9.11 -14.49 -8.30
C ILE A 221 -9.76 -15.85 -8.53
N HIS A 222 -9.57 -16.74 -7.57
CA HIS A 222 -10.18 -18.07 -7.60
C HIS A 222 -11.54 -18.04 -6.90
N SER A 223 -12.55 -18.58 -7.58
CA SER A 223 -13.88 -18.81 -7.03
C SER A 223 -14.34 -20.22 -7.39
N ALA A 224 -15.24 -20.78 -6.61
CA ALA A 224 -15.81 -22.10 -6.92
C ALA A 224 -16.41 -22.11 -8.35
N GLY A 225 -16.02 -23.05 -9.18
CA GLY A 225 -16.45 -23.13 -10.58
C GLY A 225 -15.60 -22.29 -11.56
N SER A 226 -14.51 -21.67 -11.12
CA SER A 226 -13.58 -20.94 -11.99
C SER A 226 -12.47 -21.84 -12.59
N GLU A 227 -12.53 -23.13 -12.34
CA GLU A 227 -11.51 -24.11 -12.75
C GLU A 227 -11.58 -24.42 -14.26
N GLY A 228 -10.44 -24.60 -14.87
CA GLY A 228 -10.33 -25.35 -16.13
C GLY A 228 -10.71 -24.63 -17.42
N ARG A 229 -10.35 -23.35 -17.63
CA ARG A 229 -10.76 -22.60 -18.83
C ARG A 229 -9.73 -22.51 -19.93
N GLU A 230 -10.20 -22.67 -21.17
CA GLU A 230 -9.43 -22.28 -22.36
C GLU A 230 -9.34 -20.74 -22.44
N THR A 231 -8.11 -20.24 -22.41
CA THR A 231 -7.85 -18.84 -22.70
C THR A 231 -7.60 -18.66 -24.19
N TYR A 232 -7.57 -17.40 -24.64
CA TYR A 232 -7.23 -16.98 -26.02
C TYR A 232 -5.97 -17.66 -26.60
N VAL A 233 -5.07 -18.20 -25.77
CA VAL A 233 -3.81 -18.86 -26.16
C VAL A 233 -3.91 -20.39 -26.07
N GLY A 234 -5.10 -20.96 -25.89
CA GLY A 234 -5.31 -22.42 -25.80
C GLY A 234 -4.81 -23.05 -24.49
N ARG A 235 -4.51 -22.26 -23.47
CA ARG A 235 -4.16 -22.74 -22.12
C ARG A 235 -5.36 -22.59 -21.20
N THR A 236 -5.70 -23.64 -20.49
CA THR A 236 -6.63 -23.59 -19.36
C THR A 236 -5.98 -22.78 -18.23
N LYS A 237 -6.63 -21.72 -17.77
CA LYS A 237 -6.19 -20.92 -16.64
C LYS A 237 -7.31 -20.78 -15.63
N ASP A 238 -7.01 -21.13 -14.40
CA ASP A 238 -7.96 -21.06 -13.30
C ASP A 238 -8.05 -19.64 -12.75
N GLY A 239 -9.27 -19.18 -12.50
CA GLY A 239 -9.53 -17.91 -11.87
C GLY A 239 -9.62 -16.71 -12.81
N ARG A 240 -10.21 -15.65 -12.28
CA ARG A 240 -10.44 -14.37 -12.97
C ARG A 240 -9.17 -13.53 -13.01
N TRP A 241 -9.10 -12.68 -14.00
CA TRP A 241 -8.09 -11.62 -14.05
C TRP A 241 -8.18 -10.73 -12.79
N PRO A 242 -7.06 -10.44 -12.12
CA PRO A 242 -7.08 -9.61 -10.91
C PRO A 242 -7.58 -8.20 -11.22
N SER A 243 -8.41 -7.66 -10.33
CA SER A 243 -8.86 -6.27 -10.40
C SER A 243 -7.93 -5.35 -9.62
N ASN A 244 -7.99 -4.05 -9.90
CA ASN A 244 -7.32 -3.01 -9.12
C ASN A 244 -8.13 -2.55 -7.89
N VAL A 245 -9.24 -3.21 -7.58
CA VAL A 245 -10.00 -3.05 -6.33
C VAL A 245 -9.80 -4.31 -5.50
N LEU A 246 -9.31 -4.12 -4.28
CA LEU A 246 -9.06 -5.17 -3.30
C LEU A 246 -9.98 -4.97 -2.11
N LEU A 247 -10.51 -6.05 -1.54
CA LEU A 247 -11.44 -5.99 -0.42
C LEU A 247 -10.84 -6.66 0.82
N ASP A 248 -11.18 -6.14 2.01
CA ASP A 248 -11.12 -6.95 3.21
C ASP A 248 -12.39 -7.83 3.33
N GLU A 249 -12.39 -8.79 4.26
CA GLU A 249 -13.54 -9.69 4.46
C GLU A 249 -14.82 -8.96 4.90
N GLU A 250 -14.70 -7.84 5.62
CA GLU A 250 -15.86 -7.08 6.07
C GLU A 250 -16.50 -6.31 4.92
N ALA A 251 -15.68 -5.68 4.07
CA ALA A 251 -16.15 -5.02 2.84
C ALA A 251 -16.76 -6.03 1.88
N ALA A 252 -16.14 -7.22 1.73
CA ALA A 252 -16.66 -8.30 0.89
C ALA A 252 -18.03 -8.78 1.39
N ARG A 253 -18.16 -9.05 2.70
CA ARG A 253 -19.44 -9.45 3.32
C ARG A 253 -20.52 -8.37 3.18
N SER A 254 -20.15 -7.11 3.37
CA SER A 254 -21.10 -5.99 3.22
C SER A 254 -21.58 -5.86 1.78
N LEU A 255 -20.67 -6.03 0.81
CA LEU A 255 -21.02 -6.00 -0.61
C LEU A 255 -21.94 -7.15 -1.00
N ASP A 256 -21.69 -8.36 -0.51
CA ASP A 256 -22.51 -9.54 -0.78
C ASP A 256 -23.88 -9.46 -0.10
N ALA A 257 -23.99 -8.81 1.06
CA ALA A 257 -25.25 -8.61 1.77
C ALA A 257 -26.20 -7.63 1.06
N GLU A 258 -25.66 -6.65 0.36
CA GLU A 258 -26.43 -5.60 -0.35
C GLU A 258 -26.87 -6.02 -1.77
N ALA A 259 -26.28 -7.07 -2.32
CA ALA A 259 -26.56 -7.50 -3.70
C ALA A 259 -26.95 -8.97 -3.76
N PRO A 260 -27.96 -9.33 -4.59
CA PRO A 260 -28.37 -10.71 -4.73
C PRO A 260 -27.26 -11.57 -5.35
N GLU A 261 -27.21 -12.83 -5.00
CA GLU A 261 -26.38 -13.80 -5.68
C GLU A 261 -26.71 -13.83 -7.18
N SER A 262 -25.67 -13.90 -7.98
CA SER A 262 -25.78 -13.98 -9.43
C SER A 262 -24.87 -15.07 -9.98
N GLY A 263 -25.36 -15.76 -11.02
CA GLY A 263 -24.55 -16.72 -11.78
C GLY A 263 -23.91 -16.05 -12.99
N SER A 264 -22.66 -16.41 -13.26
CA SER A 264 -22.03 -16.03 -14.53
C SER A 264 -22.73 -16.78 -15.66
N ARG A 265 -23.25 -16.04 -16.64
CA ARG A 265 -23.88 -16.64 -17.82
C ARG A 265 -22.81 -17.13 -18.77
N GLN A 266 -22.94 -18.35 -19.27
CA GLN A 266 -22.15 -18.78 -20.42
C GLN A 266 -22.48 -17.87 -21.60
N GLY A 267 -21.52 -17.05 -22.00
CA GLY A 267 -21.67 -16.21 -23.17
C GLY A 267 -21.88 -17.10 -24.42
N LYS A 268 -22.83 -16.76 -25.27
CA LYS A 268 -22.88 -17.38 -26.59
C LYS A 268 -21.59 -17.02 -27.31
N PRO A 269 -20.92 -17.98 -28.04
CA PRO A 269 -19.75 -17.64 -28.85
C PRO A 269 -20.12 -16.45 -29.74
N ARG A 270 -19.41 -15.35 -29.64
CA ARG A 270 -19.58 -14.23 -30.56
C ARG A 270 -19.19 -14.76 -31.92
N SER A 271 -20.13 -14.82 -32.86
CA SER A 271 -19.85 -15.20 -34.24
C SER A 271 -18.71 -14.34 -34.74
N ALA A 272 -17.66 -14.95 -35.25
CA ALA A 272 -16.56 -14.23 -35.88
C ALA A 272 -17.15 -13.31 -36.94
N ALA A 273 -17.08 -12.00 -36.72
CA ALA A 273 -17.41 -11.07 -37.77
C ALA A 273 -16.45 -11.31 -38.91
N THR A 274 -16.98 -11.63 -40.05
CA THR A 274 -16.26 -11.84 -41.28
C THR A 274 -15.36 -10.64 -41.56
N SER A 275 -14.05 -10.92 -41.68
CA SER A 275 -13.03 -10.15 -42.40
C SER A 275 -13.22 -8.63 -42.49
N GLY A 276 -12.81 -7.92 -41.49
CA GLY A 276 -12.43 -6.52 -41.54
C GLY A 276 -11.10 -6.36 -40.82
N ALA A 277 -10.17 -5.60 -41.38
CA ALA A 277 -8.86 -5.32 -40.78
C ALA A 277 -9.00 -4.47 -39.51
N GLY A 278 -9.54 -5.04 -38.46
CA GLY A 278 -9.65 -4.52 -37.11
C GLY A 278 -9.39 -5.65 -36.15
N TRP A 279 -8.66 -5.38 -35.12
CA TRP A 279 -8.30 -6.21 -33.97
C TRP A 279 -9.19 -7.44 -33.81
N GLY A 280 -8.78 -8.58 -34.41
CA GLY A 280 -9.60 -9.76 -34.61
C GLY A 280 -10.23 -10.28 -33.33
N MET A 281 -11.51 -9.98 -33.12
CA MET A 281 -12.30 -10.63 -32.09
C MET A 281 -12.58 -12.06 -32.53
N ARG A 282 -11.79 -13.02 -32.03
CA ARG A 282 -12.13 -14.43 -32.11
C ARG A 282 -13.27 -14.72 -31.14
N ALA A 283 -14.08 -15.73 -31.47
CA ALA A 283 -15.08 -16.26 -30.55
C ALA A 283 -14.42 -16.54 -29.18
N THR A 284 -14.76 -15.78 -28.18
CA THR A 284 -14.34 -16.06 -26.81
C THR A 284 -15.16 -17.24 -26.33
N GLY A 285 -14.49 -18.33 -26.00
CA GLY A 285 -15.10 -19.49 -25.34
C GLY A 285 -15.85 -19.08 -24.07
N ALA A 286 -16.67 -19.99 -23.58
CA ALA A 286 -17.51 -19.81 -22.41
C ALA A 286 -16.81 -19.08 -21.26
N GLU A 287 -17.48 -18.09 -20.77
CA GLU A 287 -17.07 -17.32 -19.60
C GLU A 287 -17.40 -18.08 -18.31
N TYR A 288 -16.97 -17.64 -17.17
CA TYR A 288 -17.06 -18.29 -15.86
C TYR A 288 -18.43 -18.94 -15.58
N SER A 289 -18.44 -20.17 -15.03
CA SER A 289 -19.64 -20.89 -14.62
C SER A 289 -19.92 -20.78 -13.12
N ASP A 290 -19.29 -19.82 -12.45
CA ASP A 290 -19.42 -19.58 -11.02
C ASP A 290 -20.69 -18.81 -10.66
N ALA A 291 -21.17 -19.00 -9.43
CA ALA A 291 -22.28 -18.27 -8.83
C ALA A 291 -21.86 -17.77 -7.43
N GLY A 292 -22.51 -16.72 -6.96
CA GLY A 292 -22.28 -16.15 -5.63
C GLY A 292 -22.48 -14.64 -5.61
N GLY A 293 -22.10 -14.02 -4.52
CA GLY A 293 -22.13 -12.58 -4.32
C GLY A 293 -21.11 -11.83 -5.21
N PRO A 294 -21.24 -10.51 -5.34
CA PRO A 294 -20.36 -9.70 -6.18
C PRO A 294 -18.91 -9.64 -5.70
N SER A 295 -18.64 -9.94 -4.43
CA SER A 295 -17.26 -9.98 -3.90
C SER A 295 -16.34 -10.95 -4.66
N ARG A 296 -16.91 -11.99 -5.31
CA ARG A 296 -16.15 -12.97 -6.12
C ARG A 296 -15.41 -12.37 -7.32
N PHE A 297 -15.67 -11.12 -7.66
CA PHE A 297 -14.98 -10.41 -8.74
C PHE A 297 -13.71 -9.71 -8.28
N PHE A 298 -13.41 -9.72 -6.98
CA PHE A 298 -12.32 -8.97 -6.36
C PHE A 298 -11.41 -9.89 -5.55
N PRO A 299 -10.10 -9.60 -5.45
CA PRO A 299 -9.26 -10.21 -4.43
C PRO A 299 -9.76 -9.81 -3.03
N VAL A 300 -9.93 -10.80 -2.15
CA VAL A 300 -10.40 -10.59 -0.77
C VAL A 300 -9.30 -11.01 0.20
N PHE A 301 -8.93 -10.12 1.12
CA PHE A 301 -7.90 -10.36 2.13
C PHE A 301 -8.45 -10.22 3.52
N ARG A 302 -8.02 -11.10 4.40
CA ARG A 302 -8.37 -10.98 5.80
C ARG A 302 -7.73 -9.72 6.38
N TYR A 303 -8.56 -8.82 6.90
CA TYR A 303 -8.16 -7.65 7.67
C TYR A 303 -8.57 -7.85 9.11
N GLU A 304 -7.62 -7.88 10.00
CA GLU A 304 -7.86 -7.73 11.41
C GLU A 304 -7.58 -6.28 11.78
N ALA A 305 -8.62 -5.52 12.20
CA ALA A 305 -8.50 -4.13 12.65
C ALA A 305 -7.52 -3.96 13.82
N LYS A 306 -7.24 -5.07 14.50
CA LYS A 306 -6.05 -5.37 15.28
C LYS A 306 -5.52 -6.64 14.65
N ALA A 307 -4.50 -6.55 13.81
CA ALA A 307 -3.77 -7.73 13.37
C ALA A 307 -3.58 -8.63 14.58
N SER A 308 -3.77 -9.92 14.42
CA SER A 308 -3.58 -10.88 15.51
C SER A 308 -2.24 -10.57 16.20
N THR A 309 -2.11 -10.91 17.45
CA THR A 309 -0.82 -10.80 18.17
C THR A 309 0.32 -11.38 17.37
N ASP A 310 0.03 -12.33 16.49
CA ASP A 310 0.99 -13.00 15.61
C ASP A 310 1.40 -12.14 14.43
N GLU A 311 0.51 -11.33 13.87
CA GLU A 311 0.84 -10.38 12.79
C GLU A 311 1.39 -9.03 13.29
N ARG A 312 1.19 -8.70 14.58
CA ARG A 312 1.72 -7.49 15.20
C ARG A 312 2.81 -7.82 16.21
N PRO A 313 4.06 -7.80 15.82
CA PRO A 313 5.13 -7.98 16.79
C PRO A 313 5.08 -6.87 17.85
N SER A 314 5.30 -7.26 19.10
CA SER A 314 5.40 -6.34 20.22
C SER A 314 6.62 -6.73 21.06
N VAL A 315 7.54 -5.81 21.24
CA VAL A 315 8.79 -6.03 21.99
C VAL A 315 8.95 -4.90 23.01
N GLY A 316 9.11 -5.26 24.28
CA GLY A 316 9.28 -4.27 25.32
C GLY A 316 8.13 -3.26 25.47
N GLY A 317 6.90 -3.65 25.11
CA GLY A 317 5.74 -2.75 25.13
C GLY A 317 5.64 -1.82 23.90
N VAL A 318 6.58 -1.90 22.97
CA VAL A 318 6.55 -1.16 21.70
C VAL A 318 5.84 -2.01 20.65
N SER A 319 4.92 -1.40 19.91
CA SER A 319 4.26 -1.99 18.73
C SER A 319 4.12 -0.94 17.64
N HIS A 320 4.16 -1.37 16.39
CA HIS A 320 3.94 -0.44 15.28
C HIS A 320 2.44 -0.07 15.18
N PRO A 321 2.09 1.23 15.06
CA PRO A 321 0.69 1.68 15.09
C PRO A 321 -0.13 1.24 13.87
N THR A 322 0.54 1.07 12.72
CA THR A 322 -0.08 0.67 11.46
C THR A 322 0.66 -0.53 10.89
N VAL A 323 -0.01 -1.65 10.78
CA VAL A 323 0.54 -2.89 10.20
C VAL A 323 -0.40 -3.32 9.08
N LYS A 324 0.11 -3.44 7.85
CA LYS A 324 -0.68 -3.95 6.74
C LYS A 324 -0.88 -5.46 6.89
N PRO A 325 -2.02 -6.02 6.45
CA PRO A 325 -2.24 -7.47 6.45
C PRO A 325 -1.18 -8.19 5.63
N LEU A 326 -0.59 -9.25 6.18
CA LEU A 326 0.47 -10.01 5.51
C LEU A 326 -0.01 -10.60 4.18
N ALA A 327 -1.23 -11.14 4.13
CA ALA A 327 -1.81 -11.72 2.92
C ALA A 327 -1.92 -10.68 1.77
N LEU A 328 -2.31 -9.43 2.08
CA LEU A 328 -2.34 -8.32 1.13
C LEU A 328 -0.93 -8.02 0.61
N MET A 329 0.06 -7.88 1.51
CA MET A 329 1.43 -7.55 1.11
C MET A 329 2.07 -8.68 0.29
N ARG A 330 1.81 -9.95 0.61
CA ARG A 330 2.22 -11.11 -0.18
C ARG A 330 1.68 -11.05 -1.60
N TRP A 331 0.39 -10.74 -1.76
CA TRP A 331 -0.23 -10.62 -3.07
C TRP A 331 0.38 -9.47 -3.88
N LEU A 332 0.62 -8.30 -3.27
CA LEU A 332 1.24 -7.15 -3.92
C LEU A 332 2.68 -7.44 -4.36
N VAL A 333 3.47 -8.06 -3.50
CA VAL A 333 4.86 -8.47 -3.81
C VAL A 333 4.87 -9.47 -4.97
N ARG A 334 4.01 -10.49 -4.93
CA ARG A 334 3.87 -11.50 -5.98
C ARG A 334 3.46 -10.91 -7.32
N LEU A 335 2.61 -9.85 -7.30
CA LEU A 335 2.14 -9.18 -8.51
C LEU A 335 3.26 -8.51 -9.30
N VAL A 336 4.23 -7.90 -8.62
CA VAL A 336 5.22 -7.01 -9.25
C VAL A 336 6.65 -7.52 -9.22
N THR A 337 6.93 -8.63 -8.54
CA THR A 337 8.29 -9.12 -8.34
C THR A 337 8.46 -10.50 -8.96
N PRO A 338 9.46 -10.71 -9.81
CA PRO A 338 9.82 -12.06 -10.27
C PRO A 338 10.37 -12.89 -9.12
N TYR A 339 10.17 -14.21 -9.19
CA TYR A 339 10.70 -15.15 -8.20
C TYR A 339 12.23 -15.00 -8.06
N GLY A 340 12.73 -15.01 -6.80
CA GLY A 340 14.14 -14.77 -6.48
C GLY A 340 14.59 -13.32 -6.61
N GLY A 341 13.72 -12.41 -7.08
CA GLY A 341 13.99 -10.97 -7.20
C GLY A 341 14.16 -10.27 -5.86
N VAL A 342 14.57 -9.01 -5.89
CA VAL A 342 14.79 -8.17 -4.71
C VAL A 342 13.67 -7.15 -4.57
N VAL A 343 12.95 -7.22 -3.46
CA VAL A 343 11.94 -6.24 -3.04
C VAL A 343 12.58 -5.20 -2.13
N LEU A 344 12.34 -3.94 -2.40
CA LEU A 344 12.74 -2.83 -1.52
C LEU A 344 11.51 -2.25 -0.81
N ASP A 345 11.62 -2.07 0.50
CA ASP A 345 10.70 -1.27 1.30
C ASP A 345 11.46 -0.13 2.01
N PRO A 346 11.40 1.11 1.49
CA PRO A 346 12.07 2.26 2.09
C PRO A 346 11.51 2.69 3.46
N PHE A 347 10.37 2.11 3.89
CA PHE A 347 9.64 2.47 5.12
C PHE A 347 9.15 1.20 5.82
N ALA A 348 10.10 0.33 6.21
CA ALA A 348 9.83 -1.05 6.61
C ALA A 348 8.94 -1.21 7.86
N GLY A 349 8.91 -0.22 8.76
CA GLY A 349 8.08 -0.24 9.96
C GLY A 349 8.32 -1.51 10.80
N SER A 350 7.33 -2.38 10.89
CA SER A 350 7.45 -3.67 11.57
C SER A 350 7.88 -4.83 10.66
N GLY A 351 8.23 -4.57 9.39
CA GLY A 351 8.79 -5.55 8.46
C GLY A 351 7.78 -6.43 7.72
N THR A 352 6.51 -6.04 7.61
CA THR A 352 5.49 -6.87 6.94
C THR A 352 5.80 -7.12 5.47
N THR A 353 6.27 -6.10 4.74
CA THR A 353 6.70 -6.26 3.33
C THR A 353 7.88 -7.22 3.19
N LEU A 354 8.83 -7.14 4.13
CA LEU A 354 10.01 -7.99 4.12
C LEU A 354 9.64 -9.45 4.35
N GLU A 355 8.75 -9.71 5.33
CA GLU A 355 8.20 -11.05 5.57
C GLU A 355 7.43 -11.56 4.34
N ALA A 356 6.59 -10.71 3.75
CA ALA A 356 5.85 -11.04 2.54
C ALA A 356 6.77 -11.45 1.39
N ALA A 357 7.87 -10.71 1.18
CA ALA A 357 8.85 -11.02 0.15
C ALA A 357 9.49 -12.38 0.35
N VAL A 358 9.94 -12.68 1.57
CA VAL A 358 10.57 -13.97 1.90
C VAL A 358 9.55 -15.11 1.76
N ALA A 359 8.33 -14.94 2.25
CA ALA A 359 7.26 -15.94 2.13
C ALA A 359 6.87 -16.24 0.66
N GLU A 360 7.14 -15.33 -0.26
CA GLU A 360 6.92 -15.49 -1.71
C GLU A 360 8.19 -15.91 -2.46
N GLY A 361 9.27 -16.24 -1.76
CA GLY A 361 10.52 -16.72 -2.36
C GLY A 361 11.39 -15.62 -2.96
N MET A 362 11.32 -14.40 -2.43
CA MET A 362 12.10 -13.24 -2.88
C MET A 362 13.08 -12.80 -1.80
N ARG A 363 14.05 -12.00 -2.19
CA ARG A 363 14.95 -11.30 -1.26
C ARG A 363 14.34 -9.94 -0.90
N ALA A 364 14.72 -9.39 0.25
CA ALA A 364 14.19 -8.13 0.70
C ALA A 364 15.27 -7.18 1.24
N ILE A 365 15.11 -5.90 0.93
CA ILE A 365 15.87 -4.81 1.53
C ILE A 365 14.85 -3.90 2.21
N GLY A 366 15.01 -3.68 3.52
CA GLY A 366 14.18 -2.76 4.29
C GLY A 366 14.98 -1.58 4.81
N VAL A 367 14.35 -0.42 4.86
CA VAL A 367 14.91 0.75 5.56
C VAL A 367 13.95 1.13 6.66
N GLU A 368 14.47 1.28 7.89
CA GLU A 368 13.69 1.74 9.04
C GLU A 368 14.47 2.83 9.78
N ARG A 369 13.80 3.94 10.00
CA ARG A 369 14.40 5.10 10.65
C ARG A 369 14.31 5.05 12.18
N GLU A 370 13.19 4.55 12.70
CA GLU A 370 12.92 4.52 14.12
C GLU A 370 13.60 3.32 14.78
N GLU A 371 14.62 3.56 15.59
CA GLU A 371 15.40 2.52 16.26
C GLU A 371 14.51 1.55 17.06
N SER A 372 13.42 2.07 17.66
CA SER A 372 12.47 1.30 18.44
C SER A 372 11.67 0.26 17.64
N TYR A 373 11.63 0.36 16.31
CA TYR A 373 10.95 -0.60 15.45
C TYR A 373 11.88 -1.72 14.93
N LEU A 374 13.18 -1.55 14.99
CA LEU A 374 14.12 -2.60 14.57
C LEU A 374 13.94 -3.93 15.33
N PRO A 375 13.72 -3.93 16.67
CA PRO A 375 13.40 -5.17 17.40
C PRO A 375 12.11 -5.84 16.93
N LEU A 376 11.12 -5.09 16.42
CA LEU A 376 9.88 -5.63 15.89
C LEU A 376 10.14 -6.45 14.62
N ILE A 377 11.01 -5.93 13.74
CA ILE A 377 11.42 -6.65 12.54
C ILE A 377 12.17 -7.92 12.92
N GLN A 378 13.11 -7.84 13.87
CA GLN A 378 13.85 -9.02 14.34
C GLN A 378 12.92 -10.09 14.93
N GLU A 379 11.96 -9.69 15.76
CA GLU A 379 10.98 -10.60 16.35
C GLU A 379 10.10 -11.27 15.29
N ARG A 380 9.72 -10.53 14.24
CA ARG A 380 8.94 -11.08 13.11
C ARG A 380 9.69 -12.22 12.43
N PHE A 381 10.98 -12.06 12.19
CA PHE A 381 11.82 -13.08 11.56
C PHE A 381 12.23 -14.22 12.52
N ALA A 382 12.29 -13.95 13.82
CA ALA A 382 12.59 -14.99 14.84
C ALA A 382 11.49 -16.04 14.98
N ARG A 383 10.25 -15.72 14.59
CA ARG A 383 9.09 -16.65 14.64
C ARG A 383 9.16 -17.76 13.59
N GLY A 384 10.07 -17.65 12.64
CA GLY A 384 10.18 -18.55 11.49
C GLY A 384 9.18 -18.21 10.40
N ILE A 385 9.64 -18.13 9.18
CA ILE A 385 8.83 -17.92 7.97
C ILE A 385 8.87 -19.19 7.17
N GLU A 386 7.70 -19.68 6.76
CA GLU A 386 7.63 -20.77 5.77
C GLU A 386 8.13 -20.23 4.43
N VAL A 387 9.35 -20.58 4.09
CA VAL A 387 9.99 -20.22 2.84
C VAL A 387 9.74 -21.32 1.81
N PRO A 388 9.34 -21.03 0.58
CA PRO A 388 9.25 -22.04 -0.48
C PRO A 388 10.58 -22.78 -0.66
N LEU A 389 10.54 -24.09 -0.69
CA LEU A 389 11.73 -24.99 -0.72
C LEU A 389 12.75 -24.69 -1.82
N ASN A 390 12.38 -23.91 -2.84
CA ASN A 390 13.24 -23.65 -4.02
C ASN A 390 14.09 -22.38 -3.91
N LEU A 391 14.03 -21.63 -2.81
CA LEU A 391 14.77 -20.36 -2.69
C LEU A 391 16.30 -20.56 -2.63
N PHE A 392 16.75 -21.71 -2.15
CA PHE A 392 18.17 -22.00 -1.91
C PHE A 392 18.82 -22.91 -2.96
N SER A 393 18.08 -23.38 -3.98
CA SER A 393 18.59 -24.32 -4.98
C SER A 393 19.14 -23.67 -6.25
N LEU A 394 19.06 -22.36 -6.42
CA LEU A 394 19.51 -21.65 -7.62
C LEU A 394 21.00 -21.26 -7.62
N ASP A 395 21.69 -21.35 -6.47
CA ASP A 395 23.11 -21.00 -6.37
C ASP A 395 24.07 -22.16 -6.72
N SER A 396 23.57 -23.35 -7.09
CA SER A 396 24.39 -24.55 -7.33
C SER A 396 24.56 -24.97 -8.81
N GLU A 397 23.96 -24.24 -9.77
CA GLU A 397 24.04 -24.65 -11.20
C GLU A 397 24.79 -23.67 -12.12
N THR A 398 25.53 -22.71 -11.58
CA THR A 398 26.47 -21.89 -12.38
C THR A 398 27.88 -22.03 -11.82
N SER A 399 28.49 -23.16 -12.10
CA SER A 399 29.95 -23.38 -12.03
C SER A 399 30.44 -23.95 -13.36
#